data_8ebe913764bb8b5b0bca70575083dbb6
#
_entry.id   8ebe913764bb8b5b0bca70575083dbb6
#
_cell.length_a   1.000
_cell.length_b   1.000
_cell.length_c   1.000
_cell.angle_alpha   90.00
_cell.angle_beta   90.00
_cell.angle_gamma   90.00
#
_symmetry.space_group_name_H-M   'P 1'
#
loop_
_entity.id
_entity.type
_entity.pdbx_description
1 polymer ?
#
loop_
_entity_poly.entity_id
_entity_poly.type
_entity_poly.pdbx_seq_one_letter_code
_entity_poly.pdbx_strand_id
1 'polypeptide(L)'
;MESQTNLLEDIKQMRNTLQTDKLDMSFGEIMSMYERNEIIINPEFQRLYRWSHYQKTRFIESIIIGIPIPPIFVAEDENGRWEVVDGLQRLSTIFSFFGILRNHDDNNWNLGDGEMISSIDGYKHDTLPLKIQLNIKRASCRVEIIKWNSAYDLRFELFNRLNTGGSPLTNQEIRNSLYRSISSKFNDFLKELAAYPSFVKTVNITDQRVKQLYLEELVLRFITLYSATGKITKGIAIYMTEFMKEAVQDSSFNYEQKRLIFKKTFDILSILGEGIFTSKNNEFSTAIYDTTTIGVAKHLNLYGNIKPCELKAKIDSIKKDEIYQKMVRSGGNNSVQRVEKRLQYANRIFG
;
A
#
# COMPACT_ATOMS: atom_id res chain seq x y z
N MET A 1 -17.27 -14.87 33.92
CA MET A 1 -18.29 -13.84 33.65
C MET A 1 -17.65 -12.50 33.26
N GLU A 2 -16.71 -11.94 34.02
CA GLU A 2 -16.02 -10.66 33.67
C GLU A 2 -15.35 -10.65 32.29
N SER A 3 -14.66 -11.74 31.90
CA SER A 3 -13.99 -11.81 30.58
C SER A 3 -14.98 -11.88 29.41
N GLN A 4 -16.19 -12.42 29.60
CA GLN A 4 -17.22 -12.44 28.55
C GLN A 4 -17.93 -11.09 28.42
N THR A 5 -18.07 -10.36 29.51
CA THR A 5 -18.64 -9.01 29.52
C THR A 5 -17.70 -8.04 28.81
N ASN A 6 -16.38 -8.12 29.10
CA ASN A 6 -15.36 -7.30 28.42
C ASN A 6 -15.34 -7.59 26.91
N LEU A 7 -15.42 -8.85 26.49
CA LEU A 7 -15.47 -9.23 25.06
C LEU A 7 -16.68 -8.61 24.35
N LEU A 8 -17.85 -8.65 24.99
CA LEU A 8 -19.08 -8.08 24.41
C LEU A 8 -19.01 -6.55 24.29
N GLU A 9 -18.41 -5.89 25.27
CA GLU A 9 -18.19 -4.44 25.24
C GLU A 9 -17.21 -4.04 24.15
N ASP A 10 -16.08 -4.74 24.03
CA ASP A 10 -15.09 -4.53 22.97
C ASP A 10 -15.72 -4.71 21.58
N ILE A 11 -16.50 -5.78 21.38
CA ILE A 11 -17.22 -6.02 20.11
C ILE A 11 -18.21 -4.88 19.83
N LYS A 12 -18.95 -4.42 20.83
CA LYS A 12 -19.92 -3.34 20.68
C LYS A 12 -19.24 -2.03 20.32
N GLN A 13 -18.13 -1.70 20.98
CA GLN A 13 -17.34 -0.51 20.65
C GLN A 13 -16.83 -0.58 19.21
N MET A 14 -16.21 -1.70 18.81
CA MET A 14 -15.69 -1.87 17.45
C MET A 14 -16.79 -1.79 16.39
N ARG A 15 -17.96 -2.38 16.62
CA ARG A 15 -19.10 -2.31 15.68
C ARG A 15 -19.61 -0.87 15.49
N ASN A 16 -19.61 -0.06 16.55
CA ASN A 16 -20.11 1.31 16.49
C ASN A 16 -19.14 2.26 15.76
N THR A 17 -17.89 1.85 15.54
CA THR A 17 -16.88 2.67 14.86
C THR A 17 -16.81 2.42 13.34
N LEU A 18 -17.44 1.35 12.84
CA LEU A 18 -17.56 1.06 11.42
C LEU A 18 -18.99 1.34 10.95
N GLN A 19 -19.16 2.35 10.11
CA GLN A 19 -20.43 2.65 9.48
C GLN A 19 -20.37 2.30 8.00
N THR A 20 -21.26 1.43 7.57
CA THR A 20 -21.36 0.97 6.18
C THR A 20 -22.77 1.11 5.66
N ASP A 21 -22.88 1.29 4.36
CA ASP A 21 -24.14 1.26 3.60
C ASP A 21 -23.94 0.38 2.37
N LYS A 22 -25.04 0.02 1.69
CA LYS A 22 -24.99 -0.84 0.50
C LYS A 22 -26.04 -0.46 -0.50
N LEU A 23 -25.66 -0.45 -1.77
CA LEU A 23 -26.54 -0.18 -2.90
C LEU A 23 -26.33 -1.21 -3.98
N ASP A 24 -27.40 -1.63 -4.63
CA ASP A 24 -27.34 -2.40 -5.88
C ASP A 24 -27.48 -1.39 -7.03
N MET A 25 -26.41 -1.23 -7.84
CA MET A 25 -26.33 -0.22 -8.88
C MET A 25 -26.04 -0.85 -10.25
N SER A 26 -26.57 -0.26 -11.31
CA SER A 26 -26.17 -0.65 -12.65
C SER A 26 -24.78 -0.15 -13.01
N PHE A 27 -24.05 -0.87 -13.87
CA PHE A 27 -22.78 -0.36 -14.38
C PHE A 27 -22.95 0.96 -15.14
N GLY A 28 -24.11 1.19 -15.78
CA GLY A 28 -24.40 2.46 -16.42
C GLY A 28 -24.41 3.64 -15.44
N GLU A 29 -25.00 3.47 -14.25
CA GLU A 29 -24.99 4.50 -13.22
C GLU A 29 -23.58 4.69 -12.64
N ILE A 30 -22.87 3.59 -12.36
CA ILE A 30 -21.47 3.65 -11.87
C ILE A 30 -20.56 4.40 -12.87
N MET A 31 -20.72 4.14 -14.19
CA MET A 31 -20.00 4.88 -15.24
C MET A 31 -20.34 6.36 -15.22
N SER A 32 -21.62 6.71 -15.14
CA SER A 32 -22.07 8.10 -15.07
C SER A 32 -21.51 8.83 -13.85
N MET A 33 -21.49 8.19 -12.69
CA MET A 33 -20.87 8.74 -11.47
C MET A 33 -19.35 8.95 -11.64
N TYR A 34 -18.67 8.03 -12.33
CA TYR A 34 -17.24 8.19 -12.63
C TYR A 34 -17.00 9.39 -13.56
N GLU A 35 -17.80 9.56 -14.61
CA GLU A 35 -17.71 10.71 -15.53
C GLU A 35 -17.96 12.05 -14.80
N ARG A 36 -18.88 12.08 -13.83
CA ARG A 36 -19.16 13.25 -12.99
C ARG A 36 -18.16 13.48 -11.85
N ASN A 37 -17.11 12.64 -11.70
CA ASN A 37 -16.14 12.66 -10.58
C ASN A 37 -16.75 12.39 -9.19
N GLU A 38 -17.86 11.70 -9.14
CA GLU A 38 -18.46 11.23 -7.89
C GLU A 38 -17.83 9.91 -7.42
N ILE A 39 -17.33 9.08 -8.38
CA ILE A 39 -16.46 7.94 -8.11
C ILE A 39 -15.04 8.28 -8.57
N ILE A 40 -14.08 8.07 -7.67
CA ILE A 40 -12.67 8.37 -7.90
C ILE A 40 -11.89 7.05 -7.89
N ILE A 41 -11.13 6.82 -8.96
CA ILE A 41 -10.03 5.87 -8.96
C ILE A 41 -8.77 6.68 -8.75
N ASN A 42 -8.10 6.50 -7.62
CA ASN A 42 -6.84 7.18 -7.33
C ASN A 42 -5.83 6.89 -8.44
N PRO A 43 -5.10 7.91 -8.97
CA PRO A 43 -4.10 7.73 -10.03
C PRO A 43 -3.03 6.69 -9.69
N GLU A 44 -2.71 6.50 -8.43
CA GLU A 44 -1.79 5.46 -7.97
C GLU A 44 -2.37 4.07 -8.15
N PHE A 45 -3.68 3.91 -7.95
CA PHE A 45 -4.39 2.67 -8.22
C PHE A 45 -4.62 2.41 -9.71
N GLN A 46 -4.79 3.44 -10.53
CA GLN A 46 -4.87 3.25 -11.98
C GLN A 46 -3.62 2.57 -12.55
N ARG A 47 -2.42 2.85 -11.99
CA ARG A 47 -1.18 2.14 -12.33
C ARG A 47 -1.21 0.65 -11.97
N LEU A 48 -2.16 0.23 -11.14
CA LEU A 48 -2.36 -1.14 -10.69
C LEU A 48 -3.40 -1.88 -11.51
N TYR A 49 -3.94 -1.28 -12.57
CA TYR A 49 -4.77 -1.96 -13.54
C TYR A 49 -3.90 -2.94 -14.35
N ARG A 50 -3.92 -4.21 -13.94
CA ARG A 50 -2.96 -5.25 -14.37
C ARG A 50 -3.62 -6.47 -14.99
N TRP A 51 -4.94 -6.47 -15.12
CA TRP A 51 -5.62 -7.59 -15.76
C TRP A 51 -5.13 -7.77 -17.19
N SER A 52 -4.77 -9.02 -17.53
CA SER A 52 -4.45 -9.41 -18.89
C SER A 52 -5.68 -9.25 -19.80
N HIS A 53 -5.45 -9.18 -21.08
CA HIS A 53 -6.54 -9.12 -22.07
C HIS A 53 -7.54 -10.26 -21.90
N TYR A 54 -7.07 -11.48 -21.62
CA TYR A 54 -7.90 -12.63 -21.30
C TYR A 54 -8.79 -12.42 -20.07
N GLN A 55 -8.23 -11.91 -18.98
CA GLN A 55 -9.00 -11.64 -17.76
C GLN A 55 -10.09 -10.57 -17.98
N LYS A 56 -9.77 -9.54 -18.75
CA LYS A 56 -10.72 -8.48 -19.14
C LYS A 56 -11.86 -9.03 -19.97
N THR A 57 -11.55 -9.80 -21.01
CA THR A 57 -12.55 -10.47 -21.88
C THR A 57 -13.45 -11.38 -21.07
N ARG A 58 -12.89 -12.24 -20.24
CA ARG A 58 -13.63 -13.17 -19.38
C ARG A 58 -14.57 -12.44 -18.41
N PHE A 59 -14.18 -11.28 -17.90
CA PHE A 59 -15.05 -10.49 -17.03
C PHE A 59 -16.23 -9.89 -17.80
N ILE A 60 -16.03 -9.32 -18.99
CA ILE A 60 -17.12 -8.82 -19.83
C ILE A 60 -18.04 -9.97 -20.24
N GLU A 61 -17.49 -11.12 -20.64
CA GLU A 61 -18.25 -12.34 -20.94
C GLU A 61 -19.13 -12.75 -19.76
N SER A 62 -18.58 -12.76 -18.53
CA SER A 62 -19.33 -13.09 -17.31
C SER A 62 -20.55 -12.18 -17.12
N ILE A 63 -20.41 -10.88 -17.41
CA ILE A 63 -21.52 -9.93 -17.35
C ILE A 63 -22.57 -10.25 -18.44
N ILE A 64 -22.13 -10.56 -19.65
CA ILE A 64 -23.03 -10.86 -20.79
C ILE A 64 -23.89 -12.08 -20.49
N ILE A 65 -23.32 -13.13 -19.89
CA ILE A 65 -24.04 -14.37 -19.56
C ILE A 65 -24.74 -14.33 -18.21
N GLY A 66 -24.58 -13.25 -17.44
CA GLY A 66 -25.30 -13.04 -16.18
C GLY A 66 -24.68 -13.74 -14.96
N ILE A 67 -23.38 -14.04 -14.98
CA ILE A 67 -22.69 -14.56 -13.81
C ILE A 67 -22.66 -13.45 -12.72
N PRO A 68 -23.02 -13.77 -11.46
CA PRO A 68 -22.98 -12.80 -10.36
C PRO A 68 -21.59 -12.18 -10.18
N ILE A 69 -21.55 -10.86 -10.11
CA ILE A 69 -20.32 -10.08 -9.91
C ILE A 69 -20.08 -9.91 -8.41
N PRO A 70 -18.87 -10.18 -7.90
CA PRO A 70 -18.53 -9.89 -6.52
C PRO A 70 -18.73 -8.40 -6.21
N PRO A 71 -19.13 -8.04 -4.96
CA PRO A 71 -19.37 -6.65 -4.57
C PRO A 71 -18.14 -5.78 -4.79
N ILE A 72 -18.38 -4.50 -5.11
CA ILE A 72 -17.36 -3.45 -5.14
C ILE A 72 -17.40 -2.73 -3.81
N PHE A 73 -16.25 -2.40 -3.26
CA PHE A 73 -16.13 -1.62 -2.04
C PHE A 73 -15.61 -0.24 -2.34
N VAL A 74 -16.26 0.77 -1.78
CA VAL A 74 -15.88 2.18 -1.90
C VAL A 74 -15.82 2.82 -0.52
N ALA A 75 -14.93 3.81 -0.35
CA ALA A 75 -14.87 4.65 0.82
C ALA A 75 -15.41 6.04 0.46
N GLU A 76 -16.36 6.52 1.25
CA GLU A 76 -16.90 7.87 1.12
C GLU A 76 -15.91 8.89 1.73
N ASP A 77 -15.65 10.00 1.03
CA ASP A 77 -14.91 11.15 1.57
C ASP A 77 -15.86 12.15 2.27
N GLU A 78 -15.30 13.21 2.85
CA GLU A 78 -16.05 14.25 3.54
C GLU A 78 -17.03 15.01 2.62
N ASN A 79 -16.80 14.97 1.31
CA ASN A 79 -17.63 15.62 0.30
C ASN A 79 -18.68 14.68 -0.30
N GLY A 80 -18.79 13.45 0.21
CA GLY A 80 -19.71 12.44 -0.28
C GLY A 80 -19.25 11.72 -1.56
N ARG A 81 -18.02 11.93 -2.03
CA ARG A 81 -17.46 11.22 -3.19
C ARG A 81 -16.94 9.85 -2.77
N TRP A 82 -16.95 8.92 -3.66
CA TRP A 82 -16.55 7.54 -3.40
C TRP A 82 -15.18 7.22 -3.99
N GLU A 83 -14.26 6.81 -3.18
CA GLU A 83 -12.95 6.28 -3.60
C GLU A 83 -13.01 4.75 -3.64
N VAL A 84 -12.57 4.15 -4.75
CA VAL A 84 -12.59 2.69 -4.94
C VAL A 84 -11.58 2.03 -4.00
N VAL A 85 -12.07 1.09 -3.18
CA VAL A 85 -11.31 0.28 -2.21
C VAL A 85 -10.98 -1.10 -2.75
N ASP A 86 -12.03 -1.82 -3.21
CA ASP A 86 -11.90 -3.10 -3.91
C ASP A 86 -12.79 -3.08 -5.14
N GLY A 87 -12.39 -3.86 -6.15
CA GLY A 87 -13.05 -3.88 -7.45
C GLY A 87 -12.39 -2.98 -8.49
N LEU A 88 -11.19 -2.43 -8.21
CA LEU A 88 -10.45 -1.61 -9.16
C LEU A 88 -10.34 -2.26 -10.54
N GLN A 89 -9.91 -3.52 -10.61
CA GLN A 89 -9.72 -4.23 -11.89
C GLN A 89 -11.05 -4.33 -12.65
N ARG A 90 -12.13 -4.62 -11.94
CA ARG A 90 -13.49 -4.75 -12.49
C ARG A 90 -13.99 -3.42 -13.05
N LEU A 91 -13.93 -2.35 -12.25
CA LEU A 91 -14.35 -1.01 -12.69
C LEU A 91 -13.49 -0.48 -13.82
N SER A 92 -12.16 -0.59 -13.71
CA SER A 92 -11.26 -0.16 -14.78
C SER A 92 -11.48 -0.92 -16.07
N THR A 93 -11.84 -2.21 -16.00
CA THR A 93 -12.20 -3.01 -17.20
C THR A 93 -13.48 -2.48 -17.86
N ILE A 94 -14.53 -2.19 -17.10
CA ILE A 94 -15.75 -1.59 -17.63
C ILE A 94 -15.43 -0.20 -18.22
N PHE A 95 -14.75 0.66 -17.48
CA PHE A 95 -14.47 2.02 -17.92
C PHE A 95 -13.57 2.05 -19.16
N SER A 96 -12.56 1.19 -19.24
CA SER A 96 -11.70 1.10 -20.42
C SER A 96 -12.43 0.47 -21.61
N PHE A 97 -13.28 -0.53 -21.40
CA PHE A 97 -14.08 -1.13 -22.46
C PHE A 97 -15.04 -0.12 -23.09
N PHE A 98 -15.67 0.73 -22.29
CA PHE A 98 -16.53 1.83 -22.76
C PHE A 98 -15.76 3.11 -23.12
N GLY A 99 -14.43 3.12 -23.06
CA GLY A 99 -13.60 4.24 -23.52
C GLY A 99 -13.57 5.45 -22.60
N ILE A 100 -14.00 5.32 -21.33
CA ILE A 100 -14.10 6.42 -20.37
C ILE A 100 -13.00 6.41 -19.28
N LEU A 101 -12.11 5.40 -19.27
CA LEU A 101 -11.04 5.32 -18.28
C LEU A 101 -10.02 6.45 -18.50
N ARG A 102 -9.88 7.34 -17.51
CA ARG A 102 -9.02 8.52 -17.61
C ARG A 102 -7.54 8.15 -17.48
N ASN A 103 -6.68 8.89 -18.16
CA ASN A 103 -5.22 8.77 -18.06
C ASN A 103 -4.70 7.34 -18.30
N HIS A 104 -5.34 6.61 -19.18
CA HIS A 104 -4.96 5.25 -19.53
C HIS A 104 -5.10 5.01 -21.03
N ASP A 105 -4.07 4.43 -21.65
CA ASP A 105 -4.03 4.23 -23.11
C ASP A 105 -4.90 3.05 -23.57
N ASP A 106 -5.31 2.16 -22.66
CA ASP A 106 -6.04 0.93 -22.94
C ASP A 106 -7.57 1.18 -22.92
N ASN A 107 -8.03 2.08 -23.77
CA ASN A 107 -9.45 2.38 -23.95
C ASN A 107 -9.97 1.79 -25.28
N ASN A 108 -11.27 1.44 -25.35
CA ASN A 108 -11.94 0.94 -26.54
C ASN A 108 -11.26 -0.30 -27.15
N TRP A 109 -10.79 -1.21 -26.30
CA TRP A 109 -10.14 -2.44 -26.70
C TRP A 109 -11.19 -3.49 -27.21
N ASN A 110 -10.72 -4.42 -28.04
CA ASN A 110 -11.56 -5.51 -28.56
C ASN A 110 -11.64 -6.64 -27.54
N LEU A 111 -12.79 -7.31 -27.46
CA LEU A 111 -12.86 -8.61 -26.78
C LEU A 111 -11.96 -9.62 -27.50
N GLY A 112 -11.34 -10.50 -26.75
CA GLY A 112 -10.61 -11.65 -27.28
C GLY A 112 -11.52 -12.86 -27.37
N ASP A 113 -10.91 -14.03 -27.61
CA ASP A 113 -11.62 -15.32 -27.61
C ASP A 113 -12.23 -15.57 -26.23
N GLY A 114 -13.53 -15.74 -26.19
CA GLY A 114 -14.27 -15.99 -24.95
C GLY A 114 -14.08 -17.43 -24.48
N GLU A 115 -14.11 -17.64 -23.17
CA GLU A 115 -14.03 -18.98 -22.59
C GLU A 115 -15.31 -19.81 -22.83
N MET A 116 -16.46 -19.15 -22.83
CA MET A 116 -17.76 -19.76 -22.99
C MET A 116 -18.46 -19.36 -24.32
N ILE A 117 -18.13 -18.18 -24.85
CA ILE A 117 -18.72 -17.62 -26.06
C ILE A 117 -17.59 -17.18 -27.00
N SER A 118 -17.08 -18.10 -27.84
CA SER A 118 -16.03 -17.79 -28.81
C SER A 118 -16.39 -16.70 -29.81
N SER A 119 -17.70 -16.56 -30.13
CA SER A 119 -18.20 -15.57 -31.10
C SER A 119 -18.13 -14.10 -30.63
N ILE A 120 -17.65 -13.81 -29.40
CA ILE A 120 -17.43 -12.43 -28.92
C ILE A 120 -16.08 -11.86 -29.37
N ASP A 121 -15.20 -12.68 -29.93
CA ASP A 121 -13.85 -12.24 -30.35
C ASP A 121 -13.94 -11.11 -31.38
N GLY A 122 -13.10 -10.12 -31.20
CA GLY A 122 -12.96 -8.95 -32.05
C GLY A 122 -14.00 -7.84 -31.84
N TYR A 123 -15.08 -8.07 -31.07
CA TYR A 123 -16.08 -7.02 -30.82
C TYR A 123 -15.54 -5.96 -29.82
N LYS A 124 -15.91 -4.69 -30.11
CA LYS A 124 -15.80 -3.56 -29.19
C LYS A 124 -17.16 -3.26 -28.56
N HIS A 125 -17.19 -2.40 -27.54
CA HIS A 125 -18.43 -2.02 -26.88
C HIS A 125 -19.47 -1.43 -27.86
N ASP A 126 -19.04 -0.64 -28.85
CA ASP A 126 -19.87 0.04 -29.84
C ASP A 126 -20.24 -0.83 -31.04
N THR A 127 -19.48 -1.90 -31.31
CA THR A 127 -19.79 -2.87 -32.41
C THR A 127 -20.63 -4.05 -31.94
N LEU A 128 -20.77 -4.26 -30.61
CA LEU A 128 -21.67 -5.26 -30.06
C LEU A 128 -23.15 -4.95 -30.46
N PRO A 129 -24.01 -5.98 -30.66
CA PRO A 129 -25.43 -5.75 -30.81
C PRO A 129 -26.02 -4.90 -29.67
N LEU A 130 -26.89 -3.94 -29.97
CA LEU A 130 -27.46 -3.00 -29.00
C LEU A 130 -28.04 -3.71 -27.75
N LYS A 131 -28.67 -4.87 -27.95
CA LYS A 131 -29.21 -5.69 -26.86
C LYS A 131 -28.11 -6.07 -25.85
N ILE A 132 -26.91 -6.42 -26.33
CA ILE A 132 -25.77 -6.82 -25.49
C ILE A 132 -25.17 -5.59 -24.80
N GLN A 133 -25.01 -4.47 -25.54
CA GLN A 133 -24.54 -3.21 -24.92
C GLN A 133 -25.44 -2.80 -23.76
N LEU A 134 -26.76 -2.83 -23.95
CA LEU A 134 -27.74 -2.50 -22.91
C LEU A 134 -27.71 -3.52 -21.76
N ASN A 135 -27.47 -4.80 -22.05
CA ASN A 135 -27.36 -5.84 -21.04
C ASN A 135 -26.16 -5.53 -20.11
N ILE A 136 -25.00 -5.21 -20.67
CA ILE A 136 -23.81 -4.84 -19.87
C ILE A 136 -24.10 -3.58 -19.03
N LYS A 137 -24.65 -2.52 -19.62
CA LYS A 137 -24.98 -1.27 -18.91
C LYS A 137 -25.96 -1.47 -17.75
N ARG A 138 -26.94 -2.36 -17.93
CA ARG A 138 -28.01 -2.63 -16.95
C ARG A 138 -27.65 -3.73 -15.95
N ALA A 139 -26.54 -4.45 -16.15
CA ALA A 139 -26.12 -5.47 -15.22
C ALA A 139 -25.87 -4.80 -13.84
N SER A 140 -26.42 -5.44 -12.80
CA SER A 140 -26.35 -4.94 -11.42
C SER A 140 -25.06 -5.37 -10.76
N CYS A 141 -24.45 -4.45 -10.05
CA CYS A 141 -23.31 -4.68 -9.17
C CYS A 141 -23.62 -4.13 -7.78
N ARG A 142 -23.37 -4.93 -6.74
CA ARG A 142 -23.47 -4.46 -5.36
C ARG A 142 -22.29 -3.58 -5.02
N VAL A 143 -22.57 -2.40 -4.47
CA VAL A 143 -21.57 -1.45 -3.95
C VAL A 143 -21.72 -1.38 -2.43
N GLU A 144 -20.68 -1.77 -1.72
CA GLU A 144 -20.56 -1.66 -0.27
C GLU A 144 -19.81 -0.35 0.06
N ILE A 145 -20.46 0.54 0.81
CA ILE A 145 -19.98 1.89 1.06
C ILE A 145 -19.47 1.99 2.48
N ILE A 146 -18.21 2.37 2.65
CA ILE A 146 -17.62 2.68 3.96
C ILE A 146 -17.79 4.18 4.17
N LYS A 147 -18.58 4.56 5.16
CA LYS A 147 -18.88 5.97 5.41
C LYS A 147 -17.66 6.74 5.90
N TRP A 148 -17.59 8.03 5.57
CA TRP A 148 -16.48 8.93 5.89
C TRP A 148 -16.20 9.05 7.40
N ASN A 149 -17.23 8.93 8.23
CA ASN A 149 -17.13 8.99 9.69
C ASN A 149 -16.70 7.68 10.35
N SER A 150 -16.41 6.63 9.56
CA SER A 150 -15.80 5.41 10.09
C SER A 150 -14.38 5.68 10.58
N ALA A 151 -13.97 5.04 11.68
CA ALA A 151 -12.62 5.18 12.20
C ALA A 151 -11.57 4.77 11.16
N TYR A 152 -10.53 5.59 10.96
CA TYR A 152 -9.48 5.34 9.95
C TYR A 152 -8.77 3.99 10.12
N ASP A 153 -8.56 3.56 11.36
CA ASP A 153 -7.91 2.29 11.67
C ASP A 153 -8.71 1.10 11.15
N LEU A 154 -10.06 1.20 11.24
CA LEU A 154 -10.97 0.20 10.69
C LEU A 154 -11.05 0.25 9.18
N ARG A 155 -10.96 1.44 8.58
CA ARG A 155 -10.87 1.56 7.12
C ARG A 155 -9.63 0.86 6.59
N PHE A 156 -8.47 1.10 7.20
CA PHE A 156 -7.21 0.42 6.83
C PHE A 156 -7.31 -1.11 6.99
N GLU A 157 -7.85 -1.57 8.12
CA GLU A 157 -8.02 -3.00 8.39
C GLU A 157 -9.00 -3.65 7.41
N LEU A 158 -10.09 -2.95 7.06
CA LEU A 158 -11.06 -3.43 6.08
C LEU A 158 -10.41 -3.54 4.69
N PHE A 159 -9.64 -2.53 4.27
CA PHE A 159 -8.87 -2.59 3.03
C PHE A 159 -7.95 -3.81 3.00
N ASN A 160 -7.22 -4.08 4.09
CA ASN A 160 -6.34 -5.24 4.18
C ASN A 160 -7.10 -6.56 4.06
N ARG A 161 -8.27 -6.68 4.69
CA ARG A 161 -9.08 -7.90 4.65
C ARG A 161 -9.78 -8.14 3.32
N LEU A 162 -10.22 -7.08 2.67
CA LEU A 162 -10.86 -7.17 1.35
C LEU A 162 -9.84 -7.42 0.23
N ASN A 163 -8.63 -6.92 0.40
CA ASN A 163 -7.55 -7.00 -0.58
C ASN A 163 -6.93 -8.41 -0.71
N THR A 164 -7.72 -9.46 -0.61
CA THR A 164 -7.27 -10.86 -0.63
C THR A 164 -7.41 -11.54 -1.99
N GLY A 165 -8.02 -10.88 -2.97
CA GLY A 165 -8.33 -11.44 -4.30
C GLY A 165 -7.47 -10.87 -5.42
N GLY A 166 -7.02 -11.70 -6.34
CA GLY A 166 -6.38 -11.28 -7.59
C GLY A 166 -4.97 -10.73 -7.43
N SER A 167 -4.77 -9.42 -7.57
CA SER A 167 -3.50 -8.72 -7.38
C SER A 167 -3.60 -7.82 -6.14
N PRO A 168 -3.26 -8.31 -4.94
CA PRO A 168 -3.45 -7.56 -3.72
C PRO A 168 -2.58 -6.31 -3.67
N LEU A 169 -3.14 -5.23 -3.11
CA LEU A 169 -2.41 -4.01 -2.79
C LEU A 169 -1.46 -4.25 -1.63
N THR A 170 -0.32 -3.59 -1.65
CA THR A 170 0.59 -3.56 -0.50
C THR A 170 0.05 -2.65 0.61
N ASN A 171 0.54 -2.83 1.82
CA ASN A 171 0.19 -1.94 2.94
C ASN A 171 0.49 -0.47 2.64
N GLN A 172 1.54 -0.19 1.86
CA GLN A 172 1.90 1.19 1.50
C GLN A 172 0.95 1.78 0.46
N GLU A 173 0.53 1.00 -0.52
CA GLU A 173 -0.48 1.42 -1.48
C GLU A 173 -1.80 1.77 -0.77
N ILE A 174 -2.20 0.97 0.23
CA ILE A 174 -3.38 1.24 1.05
C ILE A 174 -3.20 2.51 1.89
N ARG A 175 -2.06 2.70 2.56
CA ARG A 175 -1.78 3.93 3.34
C ARG A 175 -1.83 5.17 2.47
N ASN A 176 -1.18 5.13 1.31
CA ASN A 176 -1.16 6.25 0.39
C ASN A 176 -2.57 6.63 -0.07
N SER A 177 -3.43 5.65 -0.32
CA SER A 177 -4.83 5.90 -0.65
C SER A 177 -5.58 6.59 0.48
N LEU A 178 -5.54 6.00 1.68
CA LEU A 178 -6.33 6.48 2.81
C LEU A 178 -5.93 7.89 3.30
N TYR A 179 -4.63 8.20 3.26
CA TYR A 179 -4.13 9.43 3.88
C TYR A 179 -3.88 10.57 2.89
N ARG A 180 -3.89 10.30 1.58
CA ARG A 180 -3.69 11.33 0.56
C ARG A 180 -4.80 12.38 0.55
N SER A 181 -6.04 11.97 0.79
CA SER A 181 -7.18 12.88 0.88
C SER A 181 -7.06 13.87 2.04
N ILE A 182 -6.34 13.49 3.12
CA ILE A 182 -6.10 14.34 4.28
C ILE A 182 -4.92 15.28 4.00
N SER A 183 -3.81 14.75 3.49
CA SER A 183 -2.62 15.55 3.19
C SER A 183 -1.78 14.92 2.07
N SER A 184 -1.79 15.56 0.90
CA SER A 184 -0.87 15.19 -0.20
C SER A 184 0.59 15.45 0.18
N LYS A 185 0.86 16.46 1.03
CA LYS A 185 2.20 16.88 1.44
C LYS A 185 3.03 15.75 2.05
N PHE A 186 2.42 14.91 2.89
CA PHE A 186 3.14 13.80 3.50
C PHE A 186 3.49 12.71 2.46
N ASN A 187 2.56 12.40 1.56
CA ASN A 187 2.82 11.45 0.47
C ASN A 187 3.90 11.96 -0.48
N ASP A 188 3.87 13.26 -0.82
CA ASP A 188 4.89 13.87 -1.67
C ASP A 188 6.27 13.86 -0.99
N PHE A 189 6.32 14.06 0.32
CA PHE A 189 7.53 13.92 1.13
C PHE A 189 8.09 12.48 1.10
N LEU A 190 7.23 11.46 1.24
CA LEU A 190 7.69 10.06 1.11
C LEU A 190 8.24 9.77 -0.28
N LYS A 191 7.57 10.26 -1.34
CA LYS A 191 8.01 10.12 -2.74
C LYS A 191 9.35 10.81 -3.01
N GLU A 192 9.52 12.03 -2.51
CA GLU A 192 10.79 12.76 -2.62
C GLU A 192 11.95 11.94 -2.05
N LEU A 193 11.77 11.42 -0.84
CA LEU A 193 12.81 10.64 -0.18
C LEU A 193 13.01 9.26 -0.81
N ALA A 194 11.95 8.64 -1.31
CA ALA A 194 12.03 7.37 -2.03
C ALA A 194 12.81 7.48 -3.34
N ALA A 195 12.82 8.68 -3.96
CA ALA A 195 13.60 8.95 -5.17
C ALA A 195 15.03 9.47 -4.88
N TYR A 196 15.43 9.58 -3.60
CA TYR A 196 16.75 10.11 -3.27
C TYR A 196 17.88 9.18 -3.73
N PRO A 197 18.85 9.66 -4.56
CA PRO A 197 19.81 8.79 -5.24
C PRO A 197 20.64 7.91 -4.30
N SER A 198 21.15 8.47 -3.18
CA SER A 198 21.92 7.71 -2.19
C SER A 198 21.08 6.59 -1.55
N PHE A 199 19.78 6.81 -1.33
CA PHE A 199 18.85 5.81 -0.81
C PHE A 199 18.61 4.70 -1.83
N VAL A 200 18.21 5.05 -3.05
CA VAL A 200 17.90 4.09 -4.14
C VAL A 200 19.10 3.19 -4.39
N LYS A 201 20.31 3.78 -4.52
CA LYS A 201 21.57 3.04 -4.70
C LYS A 201 21.83 2.05 -3.57
N THR A 202 21.62 2.46 -2.32
CA THR A 202 21.95 1.65 -1.15
C THR A 202 20.98 0.48 -0.96
N VAL A 203 19.69 0.71 -1.22
CA VAL A 203 18.63 -0.28 -0.99
C VAL A 203 18.63 -1.34 -2.08
N ASN A 204 18.80 -0.98 -3.34
CA ASN A 204 18.87 -1.87 -4.50
C ASN A 204 17.84 -3.01 -4.47
N ILE A 205 16.58 -2.69 -4.73
CA ILE A 205 15.46 -3.64 -4.78
C ILE A 205 14.96 -3.84 -6.20
N THR A 206 14.23 -4.93 -6.44
CA THR A 206 13.69 -5.29 -7.76
C THR A 206 12.65 -4.28 -8.26
N ASP A 207 12.56 -4.08 -9.57
CA ASP A 207 11.59 -3.21 -10.23
C ASP A 207 10.14 -3.52 -9.82
N GLN A 208 9.83 -4.80 -9.60
CA GLN A 208 8.50 -5.21 -9.14
C GLN A 208 8.18 -4.61 -7.77
N ARG A 209 9.11 -4.62 -6.82
CA ARG A 209 8.92 -4.00 -5.49
C ARG A 209 8.87 -2.49 -5.58
N VAL A 210 9.64 -1.87 -6.48
CA VAL A 210 9.55 -0.41 -6.74
C VAL A 210 8.14 -0.05 -7.20
N LYS A 211 7.57 -0.80 -8.14
CA LYS A 211 6.20 -0.59 -8.63
C LYS A 211 5.14 -0.77 -7.53
N GLN A 212 5.44 -1.52 -6.48
CA GLN A 212 4.58 -1.77 -5.32
C GLN A 212 4.80 -0.77 -4.17
N LEU A 213 5.41 0.38 -4.44
CA LEU A 213 5.70 1.45 -3.48
C LEU A 213 6.57 1.02 -2.29
N TYR A 214 7.38 -0.03 -2.47
CA TYR A 214 8.21 -0.55 -1.39
C TYR A 214 9.30 0.42 -0.95
N LEU A 215 9.81 1.30 -1.85
CA LEU A 215 10.74 2.36 -1.47
C LEU A 215 10.07 3.37 -0.53
N GLU A 216 8.85 3.78 -0.81
CA GLU A 216 8.08 4.67 0.08
C GLU A 216 7.78 3.99 1.43
N GLU A 217 7.49 2.69 1.43
CA GLU A 217 7.32 1.93 2.67
C GLU A 217 8.58 1.92 3.53
N LEU A 218 9.76 1.75 2.91
CA LEU A 218 11.04 1.78 3.62
C LEU A 218 11.36 3.19 4.17
N VAL A 219 11.03 4.25 3.44
CA VAL A 219 11.13 5.63 3.94
C VAL A 219 10.23 5.83 5.15
N LEU A 220 8.95 5.48 5.04
CA LEU A 220 8.00 5.58 6.15
C LEU A 220 8.48 4.77 7.35
N ARG A 221 8.97 3.56 7.13
CA ARG A 221 9.52 2.68 8.17
C ARG A 221 10.70 3.32 8.89
N PHE A 222 11.64 3.90 8.16
CA PHE A 222 12.77 4.62 8.72
C PHE A 222 12.31 5.78 9.62
N ILE A 223 11.43 6.64 9.10
CA ILE A 223 10.97 7.83 9.82
C ILE A 223 10.18 7.44 11.07
N THR A 224 9.32 6.42 10.96
CA THR A 224 8.55 5.88 12.09
C THR A 224 9.47 5.35 13.19
N LEU A 225 10.41 4.48 12.84
CA LEU A 225 11.33 3.87 13.82
C LEU A 225 12.33 4.88 14.41
N TYR A 226 12.78 5.85 13.62
CA TYR A 226 13.63 6.95 14.10
C TYR A 226 12.87 7.84 15.09
N SER A 227 11.59 8.10 14.84
CA SER A 227 10.74 8.95 15.68
C SER A 227 10.21 8.25 16.93
N ALA A 228 10.34 6.93 17.02
CA ALA A 228 9.87 6.17 18.17
C ALA A 228 10.62 6.58 19.45
N THR A 229 9.90 7.17 20.42
CA THR A 229 10.43 7.63 21.71
C THR A 229 10.13 6.68 22.87
N GLY A 230 9.28 5.67 22.66
CA GLY A 230 8.83 4.72 23.67
C GLY A 230 8.80 3.27 23.17
N LYS A 231 8.12 2.41 23.91
CA LYS A 231 7.89 1.02 23.50
C LYS A 231 6.95 0.97 22.30
N ILE A 232 7.30 0.13 21.33
CA ILE A 232 6.40 -0.22 20.23
C ILE A 232 5.37 -1.21 20.79
N THR A 233 4.11 -0.83 20.83
CA THR A 233 3.03 -1.63 21.45
C THR A 233 2.26 -2.51 20.47
N LYS A 234 2.41 -2.22 19.17
CA LYS A 234 1.68 -2.89 18.08
C LYS A 234 2.64 -3.41 17.00
N GLY A 235 2.20 -4.37 16.18
CA GLY A 235 2.99 -4.84 15.04
C GLY A 235 3.38 -3.69 14.12
N ILE A 236 4.56 -3.76 13.52
CA ILE A 236 5.17 -2.62 12.80
C ILE A 236 4.28 -2.05 11.69
N ALA A 237 3.48 -2.89 11.00
CA ALA A 237 2.59 -2.43 9.95
C ALA A 237 1.51 -1.48 10.51
N ILE A 238 0.90 -1.83 11.64
CA ILE A 238 -0.10 -1.01 12.33
C ILE A 238 0.57 0.25 12.90
N TYR A 239 1.74 0.10 13.53
CA TYR A 239 2.49 1.20 14.11
C TYR A 239 2.88 2.26 13.06
N MET A 240 3.30 1.84 11.87
CA MET A 240 3.58 2.74 10.74
C MET A 240 2.31 3.45 10.24
N THR A 241 1.17 2.75 10.26
CA THR A 241 -0.11 3.33 9.84
C THR A 241 -0.59 4.41 10.82
N GLU A 242 -0.48 4.15 12.12
CA GLU A 242 -0.80 5.13 13.17
C GLU A 242 0.14 6.34 13.11
N PHE A 243 1.44 6.10 12.97
CA PHE A 243 2.42 7.17 12.79
C PHE A 243 2.09 8.04 11.56
N MET A 244 1.76 7.42 10.42
CA MET A 244 1.38 8.18 9.23
C MET A 244 0.11 8.99 9.45
N LYS A 245 -0.91 8.42 10.11
CA LYS A 245 -2.14 9.12 10.51
C LYS A 245 -1.84 10.36 11.36
N GLU A 246 -1.04 10.20 12.41
CA GLU A 246 -0.65 11.31 13.27
C GLU A 246 0.14 12.37 12.49
N ALA A 247 1.11 11.97 11.70
CA ALA A 247 1.96 12.87 10.94
C ALA A 247 1.23 13.67 9.86
N VAL A 248 0.18 13.13 9.22
CA VAL A 248 -0.62 13.87 8.23
C VAL A 248 -1.56 14.89 8.89
N GLN A 249 -1.93 14.69 10.16
CA GLN A 249 -2.79 15.57 10.93
C GLN A 249 -1.99 16.61 11.74
N ASP A 250 -0.71 16.35 12.00
CA ASP A 250 0.15 17.22 12.79
C ASP A 250 0.71 18.38 11.95
N SER A 251 0.17 19.58 12.14
CA SER A 251 0.67 20.79 11.49
C SER A 251 2.11 21.15 11.89
N SER A 252 2.58 20.65 13.04
CA SER A 252 3.93 20.88 13.58
C SER A 252 4.95 19.84 13.13
N PHE A 253 4.54 18.85 12.31
CA PHE A 253 5.44 17.80 11.83
C PHE A 253 6.65 18.38 11.10
N ASN A 254 7.84 18.14 11.64
CA ASN A 254 9.07 18.76 11.14
C ASN A 254 9.65 17.97 9.94
N TYR A 255 9.13 18.24 8.76
CA TYR A 255 9.57 17.64 7.50
C TYR A 255 11.07 17.88 7.22
N GLU A 256 11.57 19.10 7.49
CA GLU A 256 12.95 19.47 7.19
C GLU A 256 13.95 18.69 8.05
N GLN A 257 13.68 18.55 9.33
CA GLN A 257 14.51 17.75 10.22
C GLN A 257 14.54 16.28 9.78
N LYS A 258 13.37 15.69 9.45
CA LYS A 258 13.29 14.30 9.01
C LYS A 258 14.03 14.10 7.69
N ARG A 259 13.87 15.03 6.75
CA ARG A 259 14.58 15.04 5.47
C ARG A 259 16.10 15.08 5.65
N LEU A 260 16.58 15.97 6.49
CA LEU A 260 18.01 16.13 6.77
C LEU A 260 18.63 14.86 7.36
N ILE A 261 17.96 14.27 8.35
CA ILE A 261 18.43 13.04 9.00
C ILE A 261 18.45 11.88 8.03
N PHE A 262 17.38 11.72 7.24
CA PHE A 262 17.29 10.67 6.22
C PHE A 262 18.42 10.80 5.19
N LYS A 263 18.56 11.99 4.58
CA LYS A 263 19.60 12.23 3.56
C LYS A 263 21.00 12.00 4.11
N LYS A 264 21.35 12.56 5.28
CA LYS A 264 22.67 12.33 5.91
C LYS A 264 22.93 10.84 6.18
N THR A 265 21.93 10.11 6.66
CA THR A 265 22.07 8.67 6.92
C THR A 265 22.42 7.90 5.66
N PHE A 266 21.67 8.16 4.58
CA PHE A 266 21.89 7.43 3.32
C PHE A 266 23.10 7.92 2.54
N ASP A 267 23.55 9.17 2.70
CA ASP A 267 24.82 9.63 2.16
C ASP A 267 25.99 8.88 2.77
N ILE A 268 25.98 8.70 4.10
CA ILE A 268 27.00 7.89 4.80
C ILE A 268 26.95 6.42 4.32
N LEU A 269 25.77 5.83 4.25
CA LEU A 269 25.62 4.43 3.88
C LEU A 269 25.91 4.16 2.39
N SER A 270 25.62 5.11 1.50
CA SER A 270 25.81 4.97 0.05
C SER A 270 27.28 4.83 -0.38
N ILE A 271 28.20 5.25 0.49
CA ILE A 271 29.67 5.09 0.29
C ILE A 271 30.03 3.60 0.20
N LEU A 272 29.28 2.73 0.87
CA LEU A 272 29.51 1.28 0.89
C LEU A 272 28.97 0.57 -0.35
N GLY A 273 28.24 1.26 -1.22
CA GLY A 273 27.63 0.73 -2.43
C GLY A 273 26.34 -0.04 -2.17
N GLU A 274 26.02 -0.95 -3.07
CA GLU A 274 24.79 -1.75 -3.09
C GLU A 274 24.87 -2.96 -2.16
N GLY A 275 23.71 -3.51 -1.79
CA GLY A 275 23.61 -4.81 -1.11
C GLY A 275 24.02 -4.83 0.35
N ILE A 276 24.25 -3.69 0.99
CA ILE A 276 24.62 -3.63 2.42
C ILE A 276 23.51 -4.19 3.32
N PHE A 277 22.27 -4.16 2.89
CA PHE A 277 21.11 -4.68 3.63
C PHE A 277 20.74 -6.12 3.25
N THR A 278 21.59 -6.84 2.54
CA THR A 278 21.32 -8.22 2.14
C THR A 278 21.60 -9.21 3.26
N SER A 279 20.76 -10.23 3.35
CA SER A 279 20.94 -11.41 4.19
C SER A 279 22.05 -12.32 3.62
N LYS A 280 22.33 -13.43 4.33
CA LYS A 280 23.27 -14.47 3.82
C LYS A 280 22.84 -15.09 2.48
N ASN A 281 21.55 -15.07 2.18
CA ASN A 281 20.99 -15.59 0.92
C ASN A 281 20.95 -14.53 -0.20
N ASN A 282 21.63 -13.42 -0.03
CA ASN A 282 21.66 -12.28 -0.96
C ASN A 282 20.28 -11.62 -1.19
N GLU A 283 19.33 -11.80 -0.27
CA GLU A 283 18.01 -11.17 -0.30
C GLU A 283 17.99 -9.94 0.58
N PHE A 284 17.23 -8.91 0.16
CA PHE A 284 17.02 -7.71 0.96
C PHE A 284 16.35 -8.05 2.30
N SER A 285 16.97 -7.62 3.39
CA SER A 285 16.51 -7.87 4.77
C SER A 285 16.06 -6.57 5.45
N THR A 286 14.76 -6.44 5.69
CA THR A 286 14.21 -5.32 6.47
C THR A 286 14.78 -5.26 7.89
N ALA A 287 15.16 -6.40 8.47
CA ALA A 287 15.77 -6.44 9.79
C ALA A 287 17.15 -5.79 9.80
N ILE A 288 18.01 -6.09 8.81
CA ILE A 288 19.32 -5.47 8.66
C ILE A 288 19.16 -3.98 8.31
N TYR A 289 18.18 -3.65 7.46
CA TYR A 289 17.82 -2.27 7.14
C TYR A 289 17.48 -1.47 8.40
N ASP A 290 16.51 -1.93 9.22
CA ASP A 290 16.11 -1.27 10.46
C ASP A 290 17.31 -1.04 11.39
N THR A 291 18.08 -2.12 11.65
CA THR A 291 19.19 -2.06 12.59
C THR A 291 20.29 -1.09 12.15
N THR A 292 20.66 -1.16 10.87
CA THR A 292 21.75 -0.34 10.33
C THR A 292 21.33 1.12 10.19
N THR A 293 20.18 1.38 9.59
CA THR A 293 19.74 2.75 9.30
C THR A 293 19.42 3.52 10.58
N ILE A 294 18.72 2.90 11.53
CA ILE A 294 18.37 3.56 12.79
C ILE A 294 19.61 3.71 13.68
N GLY A 295 20.52 2.71 13.69
CA GLY A 295 21.78 2.80 14.41
C GLY A 295 22.63 3.97 13.92
N VAL A 296 22.83 4.12 12.62
CA VAL A 296 23.58 5.26 12.05
C VAL A 296 22.85 6.58 12.26
N ALA A 297 21.51 6.61 12.03
CA ALA A 297 20.72 7.84 12.14
C ALA A 297 20.72 8.44 13.55
N LYS A 298 20.72 7.60 14.58
CA LYS A 298 20.77 8.06 15.98
C LYS A 298 22.15 8.53 16.41
N HIS A 299 23.19 8.17 15.68
CA HIS A 299 24.59 8.46 16.02
C HIS A 299 25.36 9.15 14.87
N LEU A 300 24.67 9.99 14.09
CA LEU A 300 25.23 10.69 12.91
C LEU A 300 26.54 11.42 13.19
N ASN A 301 26.69 11.97 14.40
CA ASN A 301 27.92 12.65 14.85
C ASN A 301 29.15 11.72 14.86
N LEU A 302 28.96 10.41 15.09
CA LEU A 302 30.05 9.43 15.12
C LEU A 302 30.43 8.95 13.71
N TYR A 303 29.49 9.04 12.76
CA TYR A 303 29.63 8.44 11.43
C TYR A 303 29.92 9.43 10.31
N GLY A 304 29.87 10.74 10.56
CA GLY A 304 30.13 11.76 9.54
C GLY A 304 31.52 11.69 8.89
N ASN A 305 32.54 11.20 9.62
CA ASN A 305 33.92 11.06 9.16
C ASN A 305 34.44 9.61 9.27
N ILE A 306 33.58 8.62 9.42
CA ILE A 306 33.99 7.23 9.54
C ILE A 306 34.60 6.72 8.23
N LYS A 307 35.67 5.91 8.36
CA LYS A 307 36.22 5.22 7.17
C LYS A 307 35.24 4.18 6.66
N PRO A 308 35.05 4.08 5.33
CA PRO A 308 34.14 3.09 4.74
C PRO A 308 34.39 1.65 5.19
N CYS A 309 35.67 1.26 5.34
CA CYS A 309 36.05 -0.08 5.80
C CYS A 309 35.59 -0.38 7.24
N GLU A 310 35.63 0.60 8.13
CA GLU A 310 35.20 0.46 9.52
C GLU A 310 33.67 0.30 9.61
N LEU A 311 32.93 1.14 8.87
CA LEU A 311 31.48 1.05 8.81
C LEU A 311 31.02 -0.29 8.20
N LYS A 312 31.70 -0.72 7.12
CA LYS A 312 31.43 -2.01 6.48
C LYS A 312 31.69 -3.18 7.44
N ALA A 313 32.83 -3.18 8.13
CA ALA A 313 33.17 -4.20 9.12
C ALA A 313 32.11 -4.28 10.24
N LYS A 314 31.59 -3.15 10.69
CA LYS A 314 30.53 -3.06 11.70
C LYS A 314 29.22 -3.67 11.19
N ILE A 315 28.79 -3.38 9.96
CA ILE A 315 27.60 -3.96 9.35
C ILE A 315 27.78 -5.46 9.10
N ASP A 316 28.94 -5.89 8.65
CA ASP A 316 29.25 -7.30 8.43
C ASP A 316 29.31 -8.09 9.75
N SER A 317 29.72 -7.47 10.85
CA SER A 317 29.66 -8.08 12.18
C SER A 317 28.23 -8.39 12.62
N ILE A 318 27.27 -7.52 12.34
CA ILE A 318 25.84 -7.75 12.60
C ILE A 318 25.36 -9.00 11.87
N LYS A 319 25.74 -9.16 10.59
CA LYS A 319 25.36 -10.32 9.76
C LYS A 319 25.94 -11.65 10.29
N LYS A 320 27.04 -11.60 11.06
CA LYS A 320 27.74 -12.77 11.64
C LYS A 320 27.33 -13.05 13.08
N ASP A 321 26.78 -12.07 13.79
CA ASP A 321 26.43 -12.19 15.21
C ASP A 321 25.32 -13.24 15.41
N GLU A 322 25.60 -14.27 16.20
CA GLU A 322 24.63 -15.35 16.44
C GLU A 322 23.39 -14.90 17.20
N ILE A 323 23.53 -13.93 18.12
CA ILE A 323 22.40 -13.37 18.87
C ILE A 323 21.46 -12.66 17.90
N TYR A 324 22.03 -11.85 17.01
CA TYR A 324 21.27 -11.18 15.98
C TYR A 324 20.61 -12.16 15.03
N GLN A 325 21.33 -13.18 14.58
CA GLN A 325 20.81 -14.24 13.70
C GLN A 325 19.62 -14.97 14.35
N LYS A 326 19.67 -15.27 15.65
CA LYS A 326 18.55 -15.88 16.38
C LYS A 326 17.33 -14.95 16.43
N MET A 327 17.53 -13.62 16.50
CA MET A 327 16.43 -12.65 16.46
C MET A 327 15.72 -12.59 15.10
N VAL A 328 16.40 -12.87 13.99
CA VAL A 328 15.87 -12.67 12.63
C VAL A 328 15.56 -13.96 11.86
N ARG A 329 15.98 -15.14 12.36
CA ARG A 329 15.87 -16.44 11.65
C ARG A 329 14.46 -17.02 11.54
N SER A 330 13.55 -16.73 12.43
CA SER A 330 12.20 -17.30 12.41
C SER A 330 11.18 -16.30 11.90
N GLY A 331 10.12 -16.72 11.22
CA GLY A 331 9.01 -15.87 10.78
C GLY A 331 8.53 -14.91 11.88
N GLY A 332 7.93 -13.78 11.51
CA GLY A 332 7.46 -12.75 12.47
C GLY A 332 8.49 -11.66 12.80
N ASN A 333 9.43 -11.38 11.88
CA ASN A 333 10.40 -10.27 12.01
C ASN A 333 9.77 -8.90 12.26
N ASN A 334 8.49 -8.76 12.00
CA ASN A 334 7.69 -7.55 12.20
C ASN A 334 6.91 -7.53 13.52
N SER A 335 7.09 -8.53 14.40
CA SER A 335 6.47 -8.52 15.73
C SER A 335 7.10 -7.45 16.63
N VAL A 336 6.30 -6.93 17.56
CA VAL A 336 6.68 -5.90 18.53
C VAL A 336 8.02 -6.20 19.18
N GLN A 337 8.09 -7.36 19.85
CA GLN A 337 9.27 -7.76 20.63
C GLN A 337 10.56 -7.82 19.78
N ARG A 338 10.45 -8.24 18.52
CA ARG A 338 11.62 -8.35 17.64
C ARG A 338 12.08 -7.01 17.10
N VAL A 339 11.14 -6.12 16.79
CA VAL A 339 11.48 -4.75 16.37
C VAL A 339 12.17 -4.03 17.52
N GLU A 340 11.63 -4.09 18.74
CA GLU A 340 12.25 -3.48 19.91
C GLU A 340 13.67 -4.02 20.20
N LYS A 341 13.84 -5.34 20.19
CA LYS A 341 15.16 -5.95 20.38
C LYS A 341 16.16 -5.51 19.33
N ARG A 342 15.73 -5.35 18.06
CA ARG A 342 16.59 -4.83 16.99
C ARG A 342 17.01 -3.37 17.21
N LEU A 343 16.09 -2.51 17.66
CA LEU A 343 16.40 -1.13 17.95
C LEU A 343 17.35 -0.99 19.15
N GLN A 344 17.17 -1.81 20.18
CA GLN A 344 18.11 -1.89 21.32
C GLN A 344 19.49 -2.40 20.87
N TYR A 345 19.51 -3.42 20.01
CA TYR A 345 20.73 -3.95 19.43
C TYR A 345 21.44 -2.90 18.55
N ALA A 346 20.68 -2.17 17.73
CA ALA A 346 21.19 -1.09 16.91
C ALA A 346 21.90 -0.02 17.78
N ASN A 347 21.24 0.41 18.84
CA ASN A 347 21.81 1.40 19.77
C ASN A 347 23.14 0.90 20.39
N ARG A 348 23.20 -0.37 20.79
CA ARG A 348 24.42 -0.96 21.38
C ARG A 348 25.57 -1.05 20.39
N ILE A 349 25.30 -1.40 19.13
CA ILE A 349 26.36 -1.62 18.14
C ILE A 349 26.83 -0.32 17.50
N PHE A 350 25.95 0.64 17.31
CA PHE A 350 26.27 1.90 16.62
C PHE A 350 26.55 3.07 17.56
N GLY A 351 26.14 3.00 18.81
CA GLY A 351 26.48 3.95 19.88
C GLY A 351 27.73 3.55 20.66
#